data_711d5603df9f301e23a6a6bfe3841876
#
_entry.id   711d5603df9f301e23a6a6bfe3841876
#
_cell.length_a   1.000
_cell.length_b   1.000
_cell.length_c   1.000
_cell.angle_alpha   90.00
_cell.angle_beta   90.00
_cell.angle_gamma   90.00
#
_symmetry.space_group_name_H-M   'P 1'
#
loop_
_entity.id
_entity.type
_entity.pdbx_description
1 polymer ?
#
loop_
_entity_poly.entity_id
_entity_poly.type
_entity_poly.pdbx_seq_one_letter_code
_entity_poly.pdbx_strand_id
1 'polypeptide(L)'
;MSTRDINNKFWNEELETMPREELEKNQLEDLKEIVKFAYDNAPYYKRSFDEAGVKPEDIHALADIQKFPFINKTTQRDTQGVGSFLGELCAVPEEDVVFISTSSGSTGVPTMSPFTKKDFDEFQDTESRWFWQVGMRPNDRYVHALNFSLYVGGPDVIGAQNLGALCIWGGTLPSERLLFILKTYQPTIIWTSPSYAWQLGEKAKKAGIDPKKDLSIKKIIVAGELGGSIDATRKSIEDLWGAEVYDFYGLSDIFGACAAQCEYHDGLHIAENHILVETVDIHTGEILQPGEVGELVFTTLRKHARPLIRFKTGDIGYIDNTPCKCGRTHGRIHINGDRKSTRLNSSHTLASRMPSSA
;
A
#
# COMPACT_ATOMS: atom_id res chain seq x y z
N MET A 1 -9.04 -20.89 -15.97
CA MET A 1 -7.66 -20.48 -15.64
C MET A 1 -7.20 -19.55 -16.74
N SER A 2 -6.75 -18.36 -16.42
CA SER A 2 -6.23 -17.41 -17.41
C SER A 2 -5.03 -18.03 -18.12
N THR A 3 -5.04 -18.06 -19.46
CA THR A 3 -3.93 -18.50 -20.31
C THR A 3 -2.86 -17.42 -20.42
N ARG A 4 -2.63 -16.66 -19.33
CA ARG A 4 -1.65 -15.59 -19.32
C ARG A 4 -0.24 -16.16 -19.53
N ASP A 5 0.50 -15.58 -20.45
CA ASP A 5 1.90 -15.98 -20.68
C ASP A 5 2.72 -15.64 -19.43
N ILE A 6 3.29 -16.67 -18.79
CA ILE A 6 4.12 -16.53 -17.58
C ILE A 6 5.41 -15.75 -17.83
N ASN A 7 5.83 -15.59 -19.08
CA ASN A 7 7.00 -14.82 -19.48
C ASN A 7 6.67 -13.35 -19.71
N ASN A 8 5.40 -12.96 -19.74
CA ASN A 8 5.04 -11.55 -19.86
C ASN A 8 5.60 -10.78 -18.64
N LYS A 9 6.25 -9.65 -18.94
CA LYS A 9 6.81 -8.78 -17.90
C LYS A 9 5.73 -8.11 -17.05
N PHE A 10 4.59 -7.79 -17.66
CA PHE A 10 3.51 -7.01 -17.07
C PHE A 10 2.31 -7.88 -16.74
N TRP A 11 1.62 -7.56 -15.65
CA TRP A 11 0.30 -8.14 -15.32
C TRP A 11 -0.76 -7.61 -16.29
N ASN A 12 -0.76 -6.32 -16.51
CA ASN A 12 -1.56 -5.61 -17.50
C ASN A 12 -0.66 -4.60 -18.23
N GLU A 13 -0.13 -5.00 -19.39
CA GLU A 13 0.84 -4.19 -20.14
C GLU A 13 0.24 -2.86 -20.58
N GLU A 14 -0.99 -2.84 -21.08
CA GLU A 14 -1.69 -1.62 -21.49
C GLU A 14 -1.76 -0.60 -20.36
N LEU A 15 -2.14 -1.06 -19.17
CA LEU A 15 -2.25 -0.21 -17.98
C LEU A 15 -0.89 0.22 -17.43
N GLU A 16 0.06 -0.71 -17.34
CA GLU A 16 1.35 -0.47 -16.68
C GLU A 16 2.33 0.34 -17.54
N THR A 17 2.09 0.40 -18.85
CA THR A 17 2.91 1.16 -19.82
C THR A 17 2.13 2.26 -20.54
N MET A 18 0.93 2.60 -20.03
CA MET A 18 0.08 3.64 -20.59
C MET A 18 0.84 4.97 -20.69
N PRO A 19 0.78 5.69 -21.81
CA PRO A 19 1.40 7.00 -21.93
C PRO A 19 0.91 7.97 -20.84
N ARG A 20 1.81 8.78 -20.31
CA ARG A 20 1.52 9.69 -19.19
C ARG A 20 0.31 10.59 -19.45
N GLU A 21 0.21 11.14 -20.65
CA GLU A 21 -0.92 12.01 -21.06
C GLU A 21 -2.26 11.27 -21.00
N GLU A 22 -2.30 10.01 -21.44
CA GLU A 22 -3.50 9.17 -21.39
C GLU A 22 -3.87 8.78 -19.96
N LEU A 23 -2.87 8.43 -19.13
CA LEU A 23 -3.05 8.13 -17.72
C LEU A 23 -3.64 9.34 -16.97
N GLU A 24 -3.09 10.54 -17.18
CA GLU A 24 -3.60 11.77 -16.54
C GLU A 24 -5.01 12.14 -17.00
N LYS A 25 -5.33 11.89 -18.28
CA LYS A 25 -6.69 12.07 -18.79
C LYS A 25 -7.67 11.12 -18.07
N ASN A 26 -7.31 9.83 -17.94
CA ASN A 26 -8.14 8.85 -17.27
C ASN A 26 -8.27 9.18 -15.76
N GLN A 27 -7.19 9.60 -15.12
CA GLN A 27 -7.23 10.07 -13.73
C GLN A 27 -8.16 11.29 -13.56
N LEU A 28 -8.20 12.21 -14.50
CA LEU A 28 -9.08 13.38 -14.43
C LEU A 28 -10.55 12.97 -14.56
N GLU A 29 -10.86 12.01 -15.42
CA GLU A 29 -12.22 11.47 -15.57
C GLU A 29 -12.66 10.76 -14.28
N ASP A 30 -11.84 9.84 -13.76
CA ASP A 30 -12.07 9.12 -12.51
C ASP A 30 -12.18 10.09 -11.31
N LEU A 31 -11.35 11.14 -11.28
CA LEU A 31 -11.39 12.19 -10.23
C LEU A 31 -12.72 12.95 -10.22
N LYS A 32 -13.19 13.39 -11.38
CA LYS A 32 -14.49 14.06 -11.50
C LYS A 32 -15.63 13.16 -11.03
N GLU A 33 -15.59 11.88 -11.42
CA GLU A 33 -16.60 10.90 -11.02
C GLU A 33 -16.60 10.70 -9.52
N ILE A 34 -15.45 10.41 -8.90
CA ILE A 34 -15.38 10.06 -7.47
C ILE A 34 -15.68 11.27 -6.58
N VAL A 35 -15.25 12.49 -6.95
CA VAL A 35 -15.55 13.70 -6.17
C VAL A 35 -17.05 14.02 -6.24
N LYS A 36 -17.67 13.89 -7.41
CA LYS A 36 -19.12 14.02 -7.55
C LYS A 36 -19.85 12.95 -6.76
N PHE A 37 -19.43 11.68 -6.86
CA PHE A 37 -20.02 10.57 -6.13
C PHE A 37 -19.94 10.78 -4.61
N ALA A 38 -18.79 11.22 -4.10
CA ALA A 38 -18.59 11.53 -2.69
C ALA A 38 -19.49 12.68 -2.22
N TYR A 39 -19.61 13.75 -3.01
CA TYR A 39 -20.48 14.90 -2.72
C TYR A 39 -21.95 14.50 -2.66
N ASP A 40 -22.39 13.68 -3.61
CA ASP A 40 -23.82 13.28 -3.72
C ASP A 40 -24.22 12.26 -2.63
N ASN A 41 -23.32 11.40 -2.17
CA ASN A 41 -23.67 10.22 -1.37
C ASN A 41 -23.09 10.22 0.05
N ALA A 42 -21.99 10.95 0.34
CA ALA A 42 -21.39 10.99 1.67
C ALA A 42 -21.72 12.32 2.39
N PRO A 43 -22.48 12.30 3.50
CA PRO A 43 -22.93 13.52 4.19
C PRO A 43 -21.79 14.45 4.60
N TYR A 44 -20.63 13.89 4.99
CA TYR A 44 -19.45 14.66 5.34
C TYR A 44 -18.95 15.49 4.16
N TYR A 45 -18.78 14.90 2.97
CA TYR A 45 -18.23 15.61 1.83
C TYR A 45 -19.17 16.70 1.32
N LYS A 46 -20.48 16.43 1.32
CA LYS A 46 -21.47 17.45 0.96
C LYS A 46 -21.33 18.69 1.85
N ARG A 47 -21.31 18.49 3.16
CA ARG A 47 -21.16 19.60 4.13
C ARG A 47 -19.82 20.31 3.98
N SER A 48 -18.73 19.54 3.96
CA SER A 48 -17.37 20.08 3.91
C SER A 48 -17.09 20.88 2.63
N PHE A 49 -17.60 20.43 1.49
CA PHE A 49 -17.42 21.14 0.21
C PHE A 49 -18.29 22.39 0.16
N ASP A 50 -19.55 22.31 0.65
CA ASP A 50 -20.45 23.47 0.75
C ASP A 50 -19.86 24.55 1.67
N GLU A 51 -19.28 24.18 2.81
CA GLU A 51 -18.60 25.09 3.74
C GLU A 51 -17.34 25.73 3.13
N ALA A 52 -16.60 24.97 2.32
CA ALA A 52 -15.42 25.47 1.60
C ALA A 52 -15.78 26.30 0.36
N GLY A 53 -17.04 26.31 -0.05
CA GLY A 53 -17.50 27.02 -1.24
C GLY A 53 -17.05 26.40 -2.56
N VAL A 54 -16.77 25.08 -2.56
CA VAL A 54 -16.33 24.32 -3.74
C VAL A 54 -17.38 23.30 -4.17
N LYS A 55 -17.41 22.98 -5.44
CA LYS A 55 -18.32 22.02 -6.05
C LYS A 55 -17.57 21.02 -6.93
N PRO A 56 -18.10 19.82 -7.13
CA PRO A 56 -17.48 18.82 -8.05
C PRO A 56 -17.18 19.39 -9.43
N GLU A 57 -18.02 20.32 -9.93
CA GLU A 57 -17.89 20.96 -11.22
C GLU A 57 -16.68 21.89 -11.33
N ASP A 58 -16.03 22.26 -10.20
CA ASP A 58 -14.83 23.11 -10.19
C ASP A 58 -13.56 22.35 -10.62
N ILE A 59 -13.65 21.02 -10.84
CA ILE A 59 -12.56 20.20 -11.34
C ILE A 59 -12.54 20.21 -12.86
N HIS A 60 -11.59 20.95 -13.43
CA HIS A 60 -11.32 21.00 -14.87
C HIS A 60 -9.98 20.36 -15.23
N ALA A 61 -9.04 20.33 -14.29
CA ALA A 61 -7.71 19.71 -14.39
C ALA A 61 -7.38 18.98 -13.09
N LEU A 62 -6.41 18.04 -13.09
CA LEU A 62 -5.99 17.31 -11.89
C LEU A 62 -5.56 18.23 -10.75
N ALA A 63 -4.88 19.36 -11.09
CA ALA A 63 -4.43 20.33 -10.11
C ALA A 63 -5.60 21.05 -9.38
N ASP A 64 -6.82 21.04 -9.91
CA ASP A 64 -7.97 21.68 -9.28
C ASP A 64 -8.39 20.99 -7.99
N ILE A 65 -7.92 19.76 -7.75
CA ILE A 65 -8.15 19.04 -6.49
C ILE A 65 -7.65 19.85 -5.28
N GLN A 66 -6.64 20.72 -5.46
CA GLN A 66 -6.11 21.58 -4.41
C GLN A 66 -7.15 22.55 -3.81
N LYS A 67 -8.24 22.82 -4.52
CA LYS A 67 -9.34 23.68 -4.03
C LYS A 67 -10.15 22.99 -2.92
N PHE A 68 -10.14 21.66 -2.88
CA PHE A 68 -10.93 20.86 -1.96
C PHE A 68 -10.23 20.69 -0.61
N PRO A 69 -11.00 20.65 0.50
CA PRO A 69 -10.44 20.54 1.84
C PRO A 69 -9.75 19.19 2.06
N PHE A 70 -8.71 19.19 2.90
CA PHE A 70 -8.06 17.97 3.35
C PHE A 70 -8.91 17.20 4.36
N ILE A 71 -8.78 15.89 4.34
CA ILE A 71 -9.19 15.01 5.43
C ILE A 71 -7.97 14.30 6.03
N ASN A 72 -8.10 13.80 7.23
CA ASN A 72 -7.05 13.08 7.93
C ASN A 72 -7.64 12.01 8.88
N LYS A 73 -6.80 11.31 9.64
CA LYS A 73 -7.26 10.29 10.59
C LYS A 73 -8.17 10.81 11.70
N THR A 74 -8.05 12.08 12.08
CA THR A 74 -8.97 12.70 13.03
C THR A 74 -10.35 12.85 12.42
N THR A 75 -10.43 13.38 11.20
CA THR A 75 -11.67 13.47 10.42
C THR A 75 -12.37 12.10 10.34
N GLN A 76 -11.62 11.05 10.02
CA GLN A 76 -12.19 9.69 9.93
C GLN A 76 -12.76 9.22 11.28
N ARG A 77 -12.05 9.46 12.39
CA ARG A 77 -12.52 9.07 13.73
C ARG A 77 -13.75 9.85 14.17
N ASP A 78 -13.75 11.15 13.93
CA ASP A 78 -14.84 12.05 14.38
C ASP A 78 -16.15 11.78 13.60
N THR A 79 -16.05 11.30 12.37
CA THR A 79 -17.19 10.97 11.52
C THR A 79 -17.63 9.51 11.60
N GLN A 80 -16.79 8.62 12.14
CA GLN A 80 -17.09 7.20 12.29
C GLN A 80 -18.21 6.96 13.29
N GLY A 81 -19.24 6.19 12.91
CA GLY A 81 -20.39 5.93 13.75
C GLY A 81 -21.39 7.09 13.85
N VAL A 82 -21.18 8.20 13.16
CA VAL A 82 -22.13 9.30 13.08
C VAL A 82 -23.15 9.04 11.97
N GLY A 83 -24.40 9.10 12.31
CA GLY A 83 -25.53 8.88 11.37
C GLY A 83 -25.75 7.41 10.96
N SER A 84 -24.69 6.62 10.90
CA SER A 84 -24.75 5.18 10.60
C SER A 84 -23.57 4.45 11.25
N PHE A 85 -23.61 3.12 11.27
CA PHE A 85 -22.48 2.30 11.75
C PHE A 85 -21.17 2.63 10.99
N LEU A 86 -21.26 2.86 9.68
CA LEU A 86 -20.09 3.14 8.83
C LEU A 86 -19.64 4.62 8.86
N GLY A 87 -20.50 5.52 9.40
CA GLY A 87 -20.21 6.93 9.57
C GLY A 87 -20.41 7.78 8.31
N GLU A 88 -20.25 9.10 8.44
CA GLU A 88 -20.58 10.10 7.42
C GLU A 88 -19.67 10.13 6.20
N LEU A 89 -18.49 9.48 6.26
CA LEU A 89 -17.60 9.34 5.09
C LEU A 89 -17.99 8.17 4.17
N CYS A 90 -18.88 7.27 4.64
CA CYS A 90 -19.38 6.20 3.81
C CYS A 90 -20.36 6.74 2.76
N ALA A 91 -20.16 6.35 1.51
CA ALA A 91 -20.93 6.83 0.37
C ALA A 91 -21.84 5.74 -0.24
N VAL A 92 -21.97 4.59 0.43
CA VAL A 92 -22.83 3.48 0.00
C VAL A 92 -23.65 2.96 1.19
N PRO A 93 -24.80 2.30 0.96
CA PRO A 93 -25.53 1.65 2.03
C PRO A 93 -24.77 0.46 2.61
N GLU A 94 -25.06 0.11 3.87
CA GLU A 94 -24.33 -0.95 4.61
C GLU A 94 -24.44 -2.31 3.93
N GLU A 95 -25.55 -2.62 3.30
CA GLU A 95 -25.80 -3.88 2.57
C GLU A 95 -24.90 -4.08 1.34
N ASP A 96 -24.30 -3.02 0.81
CA ASP A 96 -23.35 -3.10 -0.30
C ASP A 96 -21.90 -3.36 0.15
N VAL A 97 -21.63 -3.31 1.47
CA VAL A 97 -20.31 -3.52 2.04
C VAL A 97 -20.07 -5.00 2.32
N VAL A 98 -19.01 -5.55 1.72
CA VAL A 98 -18.65 -6.97 1.85
C VAL A 98 -17.42 -7.21 2.72
N PHE A 99 -16.64 -6.15 3.00
CA PHE A 99 -15.42 -6.26 3.79
C PHE A 99 -15.13 -4.94 4.51
N ILE A 100 -14.59 -5.04 5.72
CA ILE A 100 -14.08 -3.91 6.50
C ILE A 100 -12.67 -4.22 6.97
N SER A 101 -11.70 -3.37 6.62
CA SER A 101 -10.41 -3.33 7.29
C SER A 101 -10.36 -2.25 8.36
N THR A 102 -9.42 -2.34 9.27
CA THR A 102 -9.20 -1.32 10.29
C THR A 102 -7.74 -0.89 10.36
N SER A 103 -7.52 0.34 10.80
CA SER A 103 -6.17 0.80 11.15
C SER A 103 -5.72 0.18 12.48
N SER A 104 -4.40 0.24 12.77
CA SER A 104 -3.81 -0.32 14.01
C SER A 104 -4.34 0.29 15.32
N GLY A 105 -4.99 1.44 15.25
CA GLY A 105 -5.52 2.13 16.44
C GLY A 105 -4.44 2.60 17.43
N SER A 106 -3.17 2.65 17.04
CA SER A 106 -2.05 3.07 17.89
C SER A 106 -2.22 4.44 18.57
N THR A 107 -3.14 5.25 18.05
CA THR A 107 -3.45 6.61 18.54
C THR A 107 -4.87 6.77 19.09
N GLY A 108 -5.59 5.67 19.34
CA GLY A 108 -6.98 5.68 19.84
C GLY A 108 -7.86 4.62 19.17
N VAL A 109 -9.13 4.94 18.95
CA VAL A 109 -10.08 4.03 18.29
C VAL A 109 -9.62 3.74 16.84
N PRO A 110 -9.55 2.45 16.43
CA PRO A 110 -9.24 2.10 15.04
C PRO A 110 -10.24 2.73 14.07
N THR A 111 -9.74 3.24 12.94
CA THR A 111 -10.60 3.72 11.86
C THR A 111 -11.00 2.55 10.97
N MET A 112 -12.30 2.45 10.65
CA MET A 112 -12.83 1.44 9.73
C MET A 112 -12.65 1.90 8.28
N SER A 113 -12.37 0.97 7.39
CA SER A 113 -12.31 1.18 5.95
C SER A 113 -13.19 0.14 5.26
N PRO A 114 -14.44 0.49 4.89
CA PRO A 114 -15.34 -0.41 4.20
C PRO A 114 -15.00 -0.56 2.73
N PHE A 115 -15.39 -1.69 2.14
CA PHE A 115 -15.22 -2.02 0.73
C PHE A 115 -16.52 -2.62 0.18
N THR A 116 -16.97 -2.12 -0.97
CA THR A 116 -17.95 -2.84 -1.79
C THR A 116 -17.31 -4.06 -2.42
N LYS A 117 -18.12 -4.94 -3.03
CA LYS A 117 -17.56 -6.07 -3.79
C LYS A 117 -16.66 -5.60 -4.95
N LYS A 118 -17.04 -4.51 -5.63
CA LYS A 118 -16.25 -3.92 -6.70
C LYS A 118 -14.92 -3.37 -6.17
N ASP A 119 -14.96 -2.57 -5.09
CA ASP A 119 -13.73 -2.04 -4.46
C ASP A 119 -12.78 -3.16 -4.08
N PHE A 120 -13.32 -4.25 -3.51
CA PHE A 120 -12.53 -5.39 -3.08
C PHE A 120 -11.88 -6.14 -4.24
N ASP A 121 -12.62 -6.37 -5.34
CA ASP A 121 -12.11 -7.06 -6.52
C ASP A 121 -11.02 -6.25 -7.23
N GLU A 122 -11.19 -4.95 -7.39
CA GLU A 122 -10.20 -4.05 -7.96
C GLU A 122 -8.93 -3.99 -7.10
N PHE A 123 -9.09 -3.98 -5.78
CA PHE A 123 -7.99 -4.10 -4.84
C PHE A 123 -7.19 -5.41 -5.07
N GLN A 124 -7.88 -6.55 -5.20
CA GLN A 124 -7.21 -7.84 -5.40
C GLN A 124 -6.51 -7.95 -6.77
N ASP A 125 -7.03 -7.30 -7.81
CA ASP A 125 -6.32 -7.23 -9.11
C ASP A 125 -5.05 -6.37 -9.01
N THR A 126 -5.09 -5.28 -8.26
CA THR A 126 -3.92 -4.44 -7.97
C THR A 126 -2.84 -5.23 -7.22
N GLU A 127 -3.23 -6.06 -6.22
CA GLU A 127 -2.30 -6.95 -5.52
C GLU A 127 -1.70 -8.01 -6.45
N SER A 128 -2.49 -8.58 -7.35
CA SER A 128 -1.97 -9.51 -8.38
C SER A 128 -0.91 -8.84 -9.26
N ARG A 129 -1.10 -7.57 -9.61
CA ARG A 129 -0.14 -6.76 -10.36
C ARG A 129 1.18 -6.57 -9.59
N TRP A 130 1.11 -6.25 -8.29
CA TRP A 130 2.30 -6.08 -7.46
C TRP A 130 3.08 -7.39 -7.28
N PHE A 131 2.39 -8.48 -7.03
CA PHE A 131 3.02 -9.81 -6.99
C PHE A 131 3.70 -10.16 -8.31
N TRP A 132 3.03 -9.88 -9.44
CA TRP A 132 3.61 -10.11 -10.76
C TRP A 132 4.82 -9.23 -11.02
N GLN A 133 4.78 -7.97 -10.58
CA GLN A 133 5.85 -6.99 -10.72
C GLN A 133 7.15 -7.43 -10.04
N VAL A 134 7.06 -8.02 -8.85
CA VAL A 134 8.22 -8.59 -8.14
C VAL A 134 8.60 -9.98 -8.64
N GLY A 135 7.94 -10.47 -9.69
CA GLY A 135 8.26 -11.71 -10.37
C GLY A 135 7.63 -12.97 -9.78
N MET A 136 6.56 -12.85 -8.97
CA MET A 136 5.74 -14.02 -8.60
C MET A 136 5.03 -14.57 -9.83
N ARG A 137 4.97 -15.89 -9.94
CA ARG A 137 4.34 -16.60 -11.06
C ARG A 137 3.48 -17.76 -10.55
N PRO A 138 2.58 -18.34 -11.37
CA PRO A 138 1.69 -19.44 -10.95
C PRO A 138 2.40 -20.69 -10.41
N ASN A 139 3.68 -20.88 -10.74
CA ASN A 139 4.48 -22.00 -10.24
C ASN A 139 5.18 -21.71 -8.90
N ASP A 140 5.03 -20.51 -8.35
CA ASP A 140 5.57 -20.18 -7.04
C ASP A 140 4.72 -20.75 -5.90
N ARG A 141 5.38 -21.05 -4.79
CA ARG A 141 4.77 -21.34 -3.50
C ARG A 141 4.97 -20.13 -2.60
N TYR A 142 3.88 -19.55 -2.17
CA TYR A 142 3.86 -18.31 -1.43
C TYR A 142 3.36 -18.51 0.00
N VAL A 143 4.08 -17.98 0.97
CA VAL A 143 3.62 -17.89 2.36
C VAL A 143 3.24 -16.45 2.67
N HIS A 144 1.99 -16.26 3.02
CA HIS A 144 1.47 -15.00 3.53
C HIS A 144 1.59 -14.98 5.06
N ALA A 145 2.57 -14.24 5.59
CA ALA A 145 2.86 -14.17 7.03
C ALA A 145 2.48 -12.80 7.63
N LEU A 146 1.40 -12.20 7.14
CA LEU A 146 0.77 -11.02 7.71
C LEU A 146 -0.50 -11.39 8.49
N ASN A 147 -0.90 -10.51 9.41
CA ASN A 147 -2.08 -10.73 10.24
C ASN A 147 -3.37 -10.56 9.42
N PHE A 148 -4.26 -11.54 9.47
CA PHE A 148 -5.56 -11.55 8.78
C PHE A 148 -6.71 -10.86 9.54
N SER A 149 -6.52 -10.51 10.81
CA SER A 149 -7.68 -10.26 11.69
C SER A 149 -8.30 -8.88 11.52
N LEU A 150 -7.51 -7.84 11.22
CA LEU A 150 -8.01 -6.46 11.22
C LEU A 150 -7.43 -5.62 10.06
N TYR A 151 -6.27 -5.98 9.57
CA TYR A 151 -5.54 -5.14 8.63
C TYR A 151 -5.83 -5.52 7.19
N VAL A 152 -5.79 -4.53 6.32
CA VAL A 152 -6.02 -4.72 4.89
C VAL A 152 -4.99 -5.64 4.24
N GLY A 153 -3.77 -5.72 4.77
CA GLY A 153 -2.74 -6.64 4.28
C GLY A 153 -3.06 -8.13 4.44
N GLY A 154 -4.07 -8.51 5.24
CA GLY A 154 -4.50 -9.89 5.36
C GLY A 154 -5.07 -10.46 4.05
N PRO A 155 -6.09 -9.84 3.45
CA PRO A 155 -6.70 -10.28 2.21
C PRO A 155 -5.80 -10.23 0.96
N ASP A 156 -4.66 -9.57 0.99
CA ASP A 156 -3.73 -9.45 -0.15
C ASP A 156 -3.33 -10.83 -0.72
N VAL A 157 -3.38 -11.88 0.10
CA VAL A 157 -3.16 -13.25 -0.34
C VAL A 157 -4.11 -13.68 -1.47
N ILE A 158 -5.30 -13.10 -1.55
CA ILE A 158 -6.28 -13.38 -2.61
C ILE A 158 -5.74 -12.93 -3.96
N GLY A 159 -5.01 -11.80 -4.02
CA GLY A 159 -4.32 -11.36 -5.23
C GLY A 159 -3.30 -12.39 -5.72
N ALA A 160 -2.53 -13.02 -4.82
CA ALA A 160 -1.62 -14.10 -5.16
C ALA A 160 -2.36 -15.37 -5.64
N GLN A 161 -3.52 -15.68 -5.03
CA GLN A 161 -4.38 -16.79 -5.49
C GLN A 161 -4.97 -16.52 -6.88
N ASN A 162 -5.42 -15.29 -7.14
CA ASN A 162 -5.94 -14.87 -8.45
C ASN A 162 -4.86 -14.94 -9.54
N LEU A 163 -3.62 -14.64 -9.19
CA LEU A 163 -2.46 -14.83 -10.05
C LEU A 163 -2.21 -16.32 -10.38
N GLY A 164 -2.60 -17.23 -9.48
CA GLY A 164 -2.45 -18.68 -9.65
C GLY A 164 -1.32 -19.30 -8.84
N ALA A 165 -0.67 -18.56 -7.93
CA ALA A 165 0.35 -19.10 -7.04
C ALA A 165 -0.26 -20.07 -6.01
N LEU A 166 0.53 -21.04 -5.56
CA LEU A 166 0.15 -21.91 -4.42
C LEU A 166 0.34 -21.11 -3.13
N CYS A 167 -0.77 -20.72 -2.50
CA CYS A 167 -0.74 -19.86 -1.30
C CYS A 167 -0.85 -20.66 -0.01
N ILE A 168 0.03 -20.37 0.94
CA ILE A 168 0.04 -20.90 2.31
C ILE A 168 -0.27 -19.72 3.25
N TRP A 169 -1.38 -19.83 3.98
CA TRP A 169 -1.82 -18.80 4.88
C TRP A 169 -1.12 -18.95 6.22
N GLY A 170 0.00 -18.22 6.40
CA GLY A 170 0.86 -18.27 7.58
C GLY A 170 0.44 -17.32 8.69
N GLY A 171 -0.27 -16.26 8.36
CA GLY A 171 -0.91 -15.27 9.24
C GLY A 171 -0.23 -15.04 10.59
N THR A 172 -0.91 -15.43 11.66
CA THR A 172 -0.50 -15.26 13.05
C THR A 172 0.20 -16.48 13.66
N LEU A 173 0.76 -17.35 12.84
CA LEU A 173 1.46 -18.54 13.36
C LEU A 173 2.68 -18.17 14.21
N PRO A 174 2.94 -18.87 15.32
CA PRO A 174 4.20 -18.74 16.05
C PRO A 174 5.41 -19.01 15.14
N SER A 175 6.52 -18.31 15.37
CA SER A 175 7.71 -18.38 14.53
C SER A 175 8.23 -19.82 14.32
N GLU A 176 8.19 -20.64 15.35
CA GLU A 176 8.62 -22.05 15.28
C GLU A 176 7.75 -22.85 14.30
N ARG A 177 6.43 -22.60 14.33
CA ARG A 177 5.49 -23.25 13.40
C ARG A 177 5.68 -22.74 11.98
N LEU A 178 5.93 -21.44 11.82
CA LEU A 178 6.24 -20.86 10.52
C LEU A 178 7.54 -21.42 9.95
N LEU A 179 8.61 -21.53 10.72
CA LEU A 179 9.87 -22.16 10.31
C LEU A 179 9.67 -23.63 9.90
N PHE A 180 8.85 -24.38 10.63
CA PHE A 180 8.48 -25.75 10.25
C PHE A 180 7.80 -25.78 8.87
N ILE A 181 6.88 -24.84 8.59
CA ILE A 181 6.21 -24.70 7.29
C ILE A 181 7.22 -24.36 6.20
N LEU A 182 8.11 -23.39 6.43
CA LEU A 182 9.14 -23.00 5.47
C LEU A 182 10.05 -24.17 5.11
N LYS A 183 10.44 -24.97 6.12
CA LYS A 183 11.29 -26.14 5.91
C LYS A 183 10.56 -27.31 5.24
N THR A 184 9.28 -27.53 5.57
CA THR A 184 8.53 -28.70 5.08
C THR A 184 7.96 -28.45 3.67
N TYR A 185 7.38 -27.29 3.42
CA TYR A 185 6.70 -27.00 2.14
C TYR A 185 7.58 -26.25 1.14
N GLN A 186 8.76 -25.78 1.57
CA GLN A 186 9.76 -25.15 0.73
C GLN A 186 9.15 -24.05 -0.18
N PRO A 187 8.48 -23.04 0.40
CA PRO A 187 7.96 -21.92 -0.38
C PRO A 187 9.11 -21.11 -1.00
N THR A 188 8.80 -20.43 -2.11
CA THR A 188 9.76 -19.62 -2.85
C THR A 188 9.65 -18.13 -2.50
N ILE A 189 8.49 -17.73 -2.00
CA ILE A 189 8.18 -16.32 -1.65
C ILE A 189 7.51 -16.27 -0.27
N ILE A 190 7.89 -15.26 0.51
CA ILE A 190 7.23 -14.93 1.77
C ILE A 190 6.91 -13.43 1.81
N TRP A 191 5.74 -13.07 2.34
CA TRP A 191 5.42 -11.69 2.68
C TRP A 191 5.28 -11.52 4.18
N THR A 192 5.97 -10.52 4.73
CA THR A 192 5.98 -10.20 6.16
C THR A 192 6.37 -8.73 6.39
N SER A 193 6.70 -8.32 7.62
CA SER A 193 7.31 -7.01 7.87
C SER A 193 8.85 -7.09 7.86
N PRO A 194 9.57 -5.97 7.59
CA PRO A 194 11.04 -5.96 7.61
C PRO A 194 11.65 -6.47 8.90
N SER A 195 11.15 -6.00 10.05
CA SER A 195 11.64 -6.42 11.36
C SER A 195 11.38 -7.91 11.63
N TYR A 196 10.23 -8.43 11.20
CA TYR A 196 9.92 -9.84 11.38
C TYR A 196 10.69 -10.74 10.41
N ALA A 197 10.97 -10.31 9.19
CA ALA A 197 11.86 -11.01 8.26
C ALA A 197 13.26 -11.21 8.88
N TRP A 198 13.82 -10.16 9.45
CA TRP A 198 15.08 -10.25 10.20
C TRP A 198 14.98 -11.19 11.38
N GLN A 199 13.99 -11.00 12.25
CA GLN A 199 13.81 -11.80 13.46
C GLN A 199 13.61 -13.29 13.16
N LEU A 200 12.84 -13.61 12.12
CA LEU A 200 12.56 -15.00 11.71
C LEU A 200 13.83 -15.68 11.17
N GLY A 201 14.65 -14.96 10.39
CA GLY A 201 15.93 -15.49 9.90
C GLY A 201 16.93 -15.76 11.03
N GLU A 202 17.01 -14.86 12.02
CA GLU A 202 17.86 -15.09 13.20
C GLU A 202 17.35 -16.26 14.08
N LYS A 203 16.03 -16.41 14.22
CA LYS A 203 15.43 -17.59 14.89
C LYS A 203 15.73 -18.88 14.13
N ALA A 204 15.70 -18.85 12.80
CA ALA A 204 16.08 -20.02 11.98
C ALA A 204 17.51 -20.45 12.28
N LYS A 205 18.48 -19.53 12.27
CA LYS A 205 19.89 -19.82 12.62
C LYS A 205 20.03 -20.42 14.03
N LYS A 206 19.34 -19.83 15.02
CA LYS A 206 19.35 -20.34 16.40
C LYS A 206 18.76 -21.77 16.51
N ALA A 207 17.83 -22.10 15.62
CA ALA A 207 17.24 -23.44 15.52
C ALA A 207 18.09 -24.42 14.66
N GLY A 208 19.29 -24.02 14.22
CA GLY A 208 20.16 -24.84 13.37
C GLY A 208 19.71 -24.92 11.91
N ILE A 209 18.88 -23.98 11.45
CA ILE A 209 18.41 -23.88 10.07
C ILE A 209 19.17 -22.75 9.40
N ASP A 210 19.94 -23.03 8.36
CA ASP A 210 20.56 -22.00 7.52
C ASP A 210 19.52 -21.50 6.48
N PRO A 211 19.03 -20.23 6.57
CA PRO A 211 18.01 -19.76 5.64
C PRO A 211 18.42 -19.87 4.17
N LYS A 212 19.70 -19.72 3.85
CA LYS A 212 20.22 -19.77 2.48
C LYS A 212 20.31 -21.19 1.91
N LYS A 213 20.50 -22.19 2.77
CA LYS A 213 20.80 -23.57 2.33
C LYS A 213 19.62 -24.51 2.56
N ASP A 214 18.92 -24.32 3.68
CA ASP A 214 17.88 -25.25 4.13
C ASP A 214 16.47 -24.83 3.72
N LEU A 215 16.30 -23.55 3.27
CA LEU A 215 15.03 -23.00 2.83
C LEU A 215 15.08 -22.62 1.35
N SER A 216 13.91 -22.55 0.70
CA SER A 216 13.80 -22.25 -0.73
C SER A 216 13.34 -20.82 -1.03
N ILE A 217 13.33 -19.95 -0.03
CA ILE A 217 12.91 -18.55 -0.20
C ILE A 217 13.87 -17.85 -1.16
N LYS A 218 13.33 -17.28 -2.23
CA LYS A 218 14.04 -16.49 -3.23
C LYS A 218 13.67 -15.01 -3.18
N LYS A 219 12.46 -14.71 -2.72
CA LYS A 219 11.94 -13.35 -2.61
C LYS A 219 11.23 -13.15 -1.29
N ILE A 220 11.45 -12.00 -0.68
CA ILE A 220 10.79 -11.56 0.53
C ILE A 220 10.09 -10.24 0.22
N ILE A 221 8.77 -10.23 0.31
CA ILE A 221 7.99 -9.00 0.25
C ILE A 221 7.86 -8.47 1.66
N VAL A 222 8.09 -7.18 1.84
CA VAL A 222 7.97 -6.53 3.15
C VAL A 222 7.02 -5.32 3.07
N ALA A 223 6.25 -5.09 4.14
CA ALA A 223 5.35 -3.96 4.26
C ALA A 223 5.01 -3.66 5.73
N GLY A 224 4.29 -2.56 5.96
CA GLY A 224 3.68 -2.22 7.25
C GLY A 224 4.57 -1.42 8.20
N GLU A 225 5.85 -1.31 7.93
CA GLU A 225 6.81 -0.47 8.65
C GLU A 225 7.96 -0.07 7.73
N LEU A 226 8.68 0.99 8.10
CA LEU A 226 9.87 1.41 7.35
C LEU A 226 10.97 0.33 7.43
N GLY A 227 11.67 0.12 6.32
CA GLY A 227 12.81 -0.80 6.29
C GLY A 227 13.11 -1.38 4.92
N GLY A 228 12.10 -1.77 4.14
CA GLY A 228 12.30 -2.38 2.83
C GLY A 228 12.98 -1.43 1.83
N SER A 229 12.62 -0.17 1.85
CA SER A 229 13.22 0.89 1.01
C SER A 229 14.52 1.47 1.60
N ILE A 230 14.94 1.05 2.80
CA ILE A 230 16.21 1.46 3.40
C ILE A 230 17.29 0.45 3.00
N ASP A 231 18.22 0.86 2.17
CA ASP A 231 19.27 -0.02 1.59
C ASP A 231 20.02 -0.88 2.63
N ALA A 232 20.39 -0.30 3.76
CA ALA A 232 21.10 -1.04 4.81
C ALA A 232 20.24 -2.15 5.42
N THR A 233 18.98 -1.87 5.70
CA THR A 233 18.03 -2.85 6.23
C THR A 233 17.72 -3.92 5.20
N ARG A 234 17.41 -3.52 3.97
CA ARG A 234 17.14 -4.43 2.85
C ARG A 234 18.30 -5.40 2.65
N LYS A 235 19.52 -4.89 2.47
CA LYS A 235 20.73 -5.72 2.29
C LYS A 235 20.98 -6.67 3.46
N SER A 236 20.75 -6.23 4.70
CA SER A 236 20.90 -7.11 5.87
C SER A 236 19.94 -8.30 5.83
N ILE A 237 18.71 -8.09 5.39
CA ILE A 237 17.72 -9.17 5.22
C ILE A 237 18.12 -10.07 4.03
N GLU A 238 18.51 -9.47 2.89
CA GLU A 238 18.98 -10.20 1.71
C GLU A 238 20.20 -11.09 2.04
N ASP A 239 21.16 -10.54 2.79
CA ASP A 239 22.35 -11.28 3.25
C ASP A 239 22.00 -12.40 4.24
N LEU A 240 20.97 -12.22 5.05
CA LEU A 240 20.53 -13.24 6.00
C LEU A 240 19.85 -14.42 5.31
N TRP A 241 19.00 -14.13 4.32
CA TRP A 241 18.18 -15.13 3.66
C TRP A 241 18.75 -15.67 2.34
N GLY A 242 19.65 -14.93 1.69
CA GLY A 242 20.09 -15.20 0.31
C GLY A 242 18.94 -15.01 -0.70
N ALA A 243 18.06 -14.07 -0.42
CA ALA A 243 16.85 -13.79 -1.19
C ALA A 243 16.74 -12.30 -1.51
N GLU A 244 16.07 -11.95 -2.59
CA GLU A 244 15.76 -10.54 -2.94
C GLU A 244 14.65 -10.01 -2.04
N VAL A 245 14.74 -8.75 -1.61
CA VAL A 245 13.72 -8.09 -0.77
C VAL A 245 13.05 -6.97 -1.53
N TYR A 246 11.72 -6.93 -1.52
CA TYR A 246 10.90 -5.92 -2.18
C TYR A 246 9.99 -5.24 -1.16
N ASP A 247 9.96 -3.91 -1.19
CA ASP A 247 9.11 -3.10 -0.32
C ASP A 247 7.76 -2.80 -0.97
N PHE A 248 6.69 -2.99 -0.19
CA PHE A 248 5.33 -2.61 -0.55
C PHE A 248 4.82 -1.57 0.44
N TYR A 249 4.18 -0.54 -0.07
CA TYR A 249 3.59 0.51 0.73
C TYR A 249 2.06 0.52 0.59
N GLY A 250 1.38 0.57 1.71
CA GLY A 250 -0.08 0.63 1.75
C GLY A 250 -0.61 1.15 3.06
N LEU A 251 -1.87 1.53 3.06
CA LEU A 251 -2.61 2.04 4.21
C LEU A 251 -3.95 1.34 4.30
N SER A 252 -4.32 0.84 5.49
CA SER A 252 -5.64 0.24 5.72
C SER A 252 -6.80 1.20 5.40
N ASP A 253 -6.54 2.50 5.38
CA ASP A 253 -7.53 3.54 5.04
C ASP A 253 -7.85 3.56 3.54
N ILE A 254 -6.91 3.15 2.68
CA ILE A 254 -7.04 3.17 1.22
C ILE A 254 -7.47 1.79 0.72
N PHE A 255 -6.51 0.96 0.38
CA PHE A 255 -6.62 -0.47 0.08
C PHE A 255 -5.20 -1.05 0.18
N GLY A 256 -5.00 -2.26 0.57
CA GLY A 256 -3.73 -2.98 0.68
C GLY A 256 -2.47 -2.24 0.29
N ALA A 257 -1.64 -2.84 -0.50
CA ALA A 257 -0.48 -2.19 -1.08
C ALA A 257 -0.91 -1.28 -2.24
N CYS A 258 -0.76 0.02 -2.07
CA CYS A 258 -1.06 1.02 -3.10
C CYS A 258 0.17 1.48 -3.90
N ALA A 259 1.37 1.04 -3.48
CA ALA A 259 2.61 1.19 -4.24
C ALA A 259 3.59 0.05 -3.93
N ALA A 260 4.41 -0.33 -4.91
CA ALA A 260 5.35 -1.45 -4.80
C ALA A 260 6.65 -1.21 -5.58
N GLN A 261 7.77 -1.73 -5.06
CA GLN A 261 9.04 -1.73 -5.77
C GLN A 261 9.02 -2.65 -6.99
N CYS A 262 9.79 -2.30 -7.99
CA CYS A 262 10.18 -3.20 -9.09
C CYS A 262 11.62 -3.71 -8.88
N GLU A 263 12.13 -4.47 -9.85
CA GLU A 263 13.48 -5.06 -9.85
C GLU A 263 14.64 -4.04 -9.74
N TYR A 264 14.37 -2.75 -9.93
CA TYR A 264 15.39 -1.70 -9.83
C TYR A 264 15.48 -1.05 -8.45
N HIS A 265 14.53 -1.29 -7.55
CA HIS A 265 14.46 -0.75 -6.18
C HIS A 265 14.56 0.79 -6.10
N ASP A 266 14.21 1.49 -7.17
CA ASP A 266 14.25 2.94 -7.27
C ASP A 266 12.86 3.54 -7.03
N GLY A 267 12.46 3.62 -5.77
CA GLY A 267 11.11 4.01 -5.36
C GLY A 267 10.05 2.92 -5.55
N LEU A 268 8.83 3.23 -5.19
CA LEU A 268 7.68 2.33 -5.27
C LEU A 268 6.70 2.86 -6.32
N HIS A 269 6.45 2.08 -7.39
CA HIS A 269 5.45 2.43 -8.40
C HIS A 269 4.06 2.56 -7.78
N ILE A 270 3.40 3.65 -8.09
CA ILE A 270 2.07 4.00 -7.55
C ILE A 270 0.98 3.30 -8.37
N ALA A 271 -0.10 2.89 -7.72
CA ALA A 271 -1.33 2.46 -8.41
C ALA A 271 -2.10 3.67 -8.96
N GLU A 272 -1.51 4.43 -9.89
CA GLU A 272 -2.06 5.71 -10.35
C GLU A 272 -3.40 5.61 -11.07
N ASN A 273 -3.79 4.44 -11.50
CA ASN A 273 -5.15 4.16 -12.00
C ASN A 273 -6.20 3.99 -10.88
N HIS A 274 -5.77 3.94 -9.60
CA HIS A 274 -6.66 3.81 -8.44
C HIS A 274 -6.54 4.97 -7.46
N ILE A 275 -5.39 5.66 -7.46
CA ILE A 275 -5.12 6.78 -6.55
C ILE A 275 -4.43 7.92 -7.28
N LEU A 276 -4.82 9.14 -6.93
CA LEU A 276 -4.07 10.36 -7.23
C LEU A 276 -3.24 10.70 -6.00
N VAL A 277 -1.94 10.95 -6.20
CA VAL A 277 -1.01 11.31 -5.12
C VAL A 277 -0.54 12.75 -5.31
N GLU A 278 -0.61 13.53 -4.24
CA GLU A 278 -0.03 14.87 -4.13
C GLU A 278 1.10 14.83 -3.11
N THR A 279 2.17 15.58 -3.34
CA THR A 279 3.12 15.97 -2.29
C THR A 279 2.80 17.40 -1.90
N VAL A 280 2.58 17.66 -0.60
CA VAL A 280 2.23 19.00 -0.13
C VAL A 280 3.20 19.50 0.94
N ASP A 281 3.42 20.81 0.95
CA ASP A 281 4.17 21.45 2.04
C ASP A 281 3.44 21.24 3.38
N ILE A 282 4.19 20.83 4.39
CA ILE A 282 3.65 20.43 5.70
C ILE A 282 2.99 21.61 6.44
N HIS A 283 3.44 22.84 6.16
CA HIS A 283 3.01 24.04 6.87
C HIS A 283 1.93 24.82 6.11
N THR A 284 2.11 24.97 4.79
CA THR A 284 1.18 25.75 3.96
C THR A 284 0.09 24.88 3.33
N GLY A 285 0.34 23.59 3.10
CA GLY A 285 -0.56 22.70 2.37
C GLY A 285 -0.54 22.91 0.86
N GLU A 286 0.37 23.75 0.35
CA GLU A 286 0.56 23.96 -1.09
C GLU A 286 1.16 22.72 -1.76
N ILE A 287 0.74 22.44 -3.00
CA ILE A 287 1.28 21.31 -3.78
C ILE A 287 2.72 21.63 -4.16
N LEU A 288 3.60 20.67 -3.91
CA LEU A 288 5.02 20.71 -4.27
C LEU A 288 5.26 20.08 -5.66
N GLN A 289 6.37 20.46 -6.29
CA GLN A 289 6.77 19.86 -7.56
C GLN A 289 7.31 18.43 -7.35
N PRO A 290 7.24 17.55 -8.37
CA PRO A 290 7.89 16.25 -8.32
C PRO A 290 9.36 16.36 -7.90
N GLY A 291 9.80 15.50 -6.97
CA GLY A 291 11.13 15.52 -6.37
C GLY A 291 11.25 16.35 -5.09
N GLU A 292 10.30 17.23 -4.79
CA GLU A 292 10.29 17.98 -3.53
C GLU A 292 9.64 17.18 -2.40
N VAL A 293 10.29 17.17 -1.25
CA VAL A 293 9.87 16.40 -0.07
C VAL A 293 8.78 17.12 0.70
N GLY A 294 7.65 16.46 0.92
CA GLY A 294 6.52 16.98 1.70
C GLY A 294 5.67 15.86 2.29
N GLU A 295 4.48 16.20 2.78
CA GLU A 295 3.50 15.21 3.24
C GLU A 295 2.78 14.59 2.03
N LEU A 296 2.70 13.26 1.99
CA LEU A 296 1.97 12.55 0.96
C LEU A 296 0.46 12.62 1.23
N VAL A 297 -0.30 13.05 0.23
CA VAL A 297 -1.74 13.19 0.26
C VAL A 297 -2.35 12.35 -0.84
N PHE A 298 -3.35 11.54 -0.49
CA PHE A 298 -3.94 10.58 -1.40
C PHE A 298 -5.42 10.86 -1.63
N THR A 299 -5.83 10.82 -2.90
CA THR A 299 -7.22 10.79 -3.31
C THR A 299 -7.49 9.43 -3.97
N THR A 300 -8.44 8.65 -3.44
CA THR A 300 -8.84 7.39 -4.06
C THR A 300 -9.75 7.67 -5.25
N LEU A 301 -9.43 7.11 -6.41
CA LEU A 301 -10.18 7.33 -7.65
C LEU A 301 -11.28 6.29 -7.87
N ARG A 302 -11.07 5.06 -7.38
CA ARG A 302 -11.96 3.92 -7.67
C ARG A 302 -12.49 3.22 -6.42
N LYS A 303 -12.36 3.81 -5.24
CA LYS A 303 -12.92 3.27 -4.00
C LYS A 303 -14.22 3.96 -3.64
N HIS A 304 -15.36 3.29 -3.82
CA HIS A 304 -16.69 3.87 -3.68
C HIS A 304 -17.27 3.74 -2.26
N ALA A 305 -16.99 2.65 -1.53
CA ALA A 305 -17.58 2.48 -0.19
C ALA A 305 -17.25 3.65 0.74
N ARG A 306 -16.00 4.06 0.76
CA ARG A 306 -15.53 5.25 1.50
C ARG A 306 -14.45 5.95 0.67
N PRO A 307 -14.85 6.86 -0.23
CA PRO A 307 -13.90 7.68 -0.96
C PRO A 307 -13.03 8.49 0.00
N LEU A 308 -11.75 8.64 -0.29
CA LEU A 308 -10.86 9.53 0.42
C LEU A 308 -10.43 10.64 -0.54
N ILE A 309 -10.87 11.86 -0.28
CA ILE A 309 -10.53 13.04 -1.07
C ILE A 309 -9.50 13.86 -0.28
N ARG A 310 -8.29 14.02 -0.82
CA ARG A 310 -7.17 14.72 -0.20
C ARG A 310 -6.84 14.23 1.22
N PHE A 311 -6.69 12.93 1.37
CA PHE A 311 -6.36 12.31 2.65
C PHE A 311 -4.88 12.51 2.99
N LYS A 312 -4.61 13.26 4.04
CA LYS A 312 -3.27 13.42 4.64
C LYS A 312 -2.86 12.15 5.35
N THR A 313 -1.87 11.46 4.80
CA THR A 313 -1.38 10.16 5.34
C THR A 313 -0.60 10.32 6.63
N GLY A 314 0.08 11.45 6.80
CA GLY A 314 1.08 11.69 7.83
C GLY A 314 2.47 11.15 7.44
N ASP A 315 2.62 10.55 6.28
CA ASP A 315 3.91 10.06 5.77
C ASP A 315 4.60 11.15 4.96
N ILE A 316 5.92 11.21 5.08
CA ILE A 316 6.78 12.19 4.43
C ILE A 316 7.54 11.50 3.30
N GLY A 317 7.50 12.12 2.12
CA GLY A 317 8.14 11.57 0.93
C GLY A 317 8.07 12.53 -0.24
N TYR A 318 8.35 12.01 -1.43
CA TYR A 318 8.22 12.76 -2.67
C TYR A 318 7.80 11.82 -3.81
N ILE A 319 7.28 12.41 -4.89
CA ILE A 319 6.92 11.72 -6.13
C ILE A 319 8.03 11.90 -7.14
N ASP A 320 8.42 10.82 -7.81
CA ASP A 320 9.34 10.82 -8.95
C ASP A 320 8.59 10.33 -10.21
N ASN A 321 8.43 11.22 -11.18
CA ASN A 321 7.79 10.96 -12.46
C ASN A 321 8.80 10.66 -13.58
N THR A 322 10.09 10.52 -13.28
CA THR A 322 11.08 10.15 -14.30
C THR A 322 10.86 8.71 -14.78
N PRO A 323 11.15 8.39 -16.04
CA PRO A 323 10.96 7.04 -16.57
C PRO A 323 11.77 6.00 -15.79
N CYS A 324 11.12 4.94 -15.34
CA CYS A 324 11.79 3.82 -14.71
C CYS A 324 12.35 2.85 -15.76
N LYS A 325 13.54 2.31 -15.49
CA LYS A 325 14.19 1.28 -16.34
C LYS A 325 13.35 0.02 -16.51
N CYS A 326 12.41 -0.23 -15.61
CA CYS A 326 11.48 -1.36 -15.72
C CYS A 326 10.46 -1.21 -16.87
N GLY A 327 10.33 -0.03 -17.48
CA GLY A 327 9.41 0.25 -18.57
C GLY A 327 7.99 0.63 -18.13
N ARG A 328 7.68 0.62 -16.83
CA ARG A 328 6.41 1.14 -16.32
C ARG A 328 6.42 2.66 -16.37
N THR A 329 5.27 3.23 -16.69
CA THR A 329 5.08 4.69 -16.84
C THR A 329 4.50 5.34 -15.59
N HIS A 330 3.97 4.54 -14.68
CA HIS A 330 3.44 5.03 -13.40
C HIS A 330 4.55 5.68 -12.58
N GLY A 331 4.25 6.81 -11.95
CA GLY A 331 5.13 7.50 -11.02
C GLY A 331 5.54 6.62 -9.84
N ARG A 332 6.57 7.04 -9.14
CA ARG A 332 7.10 6.34 -7.96
C ARG A 332 7.07 7.26 -6.76
N ILE A 333 6.73 6.71 -5.60
CA ILE A 333 6.93 7.42 -4.34
C ILE A 333 8.20 6.94 -3.66
N HIS A 334 8.89 7.88 -3.01
CA HIS A 334 10.00 7.63 -2.12
C HIS A 334 9.59 8.05 -0.70
N ILE A 335 9.55 7.11 0.23
CA ILE A 335 9.13 7.35 1.61
C ILE A 335 10.36 7.69 2.47
N ASN A 336 10.38 8.86 3.07
CA ASN A 336 11.48 9.33 3.92
C ASN A 336 11.21 9.12 5.41
N GLY A 337 9.98 8.82 5.80
CA GLY A 337 9.58 8.59 7.18
C GLY A 337 8.12 8.94 7.43
N ASP A 338 7.68 8.84 8.68
CA ASP A 338 6.42 9.40 9.12
C ASP A 338 6.62 10.76 9.84
N ARG A 339 5.59 11.60 9.82
CA ARG A 339 5.62 12.93 10.47
C ARG A 339 5.88 12.87 11.97
N LYS A 340 5.58 11.77 12.63
CA LYS A 340 5.80 11.59 14.07
C LYS A 340 7.23 11.17 14.37
N SER A 341 7.82 10.32 13.51
CA SER A 341 9.19 9.85 13.67
C SER A 341 10.22 10.86 13.18
N THR A 342 9.90 11.73 12.23
CA THR A 342 10.82 12.83 11.81
C THR A 342 11.06 13.85 12.93
N ARG A 343 10.15 14.03 13.86
CA ARG A 343 10.40 14.83 15.07
C ARG A 343 11.38 14.15 16.07
N LEU A 344 11.55 12.83 15.98
CA LEU A 344 12.45 12.04 16.83
C LEU A 344 13.80 11.78 16.17
N ASN A 345 13.87 11.80 14.82
CA ASN A 345 15.07 11.42 14.06
C ASN A 345 16.06 12.57 13.77
N SER A 346 15.84 13.77 14.32
CA SER A 346 16.91 14.78 14.35
C SER A 346 18.10 14.38 15.26
N SER A 347 18.06 13.23 15.94
CA SER A 347 19.11 12.78 16.86
C SER A 347 19.47 11.28 16.87
N HIS A 348 18.82 10.40 16.12
CA HIS A 348 19.23 8.96 16.11
C HIS A 348 18.91 8.26 14.79
N THR A 349 19.94 7.81 14.10
CA THR A 349 19.87 6.84 12.99
C THR A 349 19.25 5.52 13.46
N LEU A 350 18.40 4.90 12.62
CA LEU A 350 17.74 3.60 12.86
C LEU A 350 18.69 2.44 13.23
N ALA A 351 20.00 2.63 13.03
CA ALA A 351 21.03 1.69 13.50
C ALA A 351 21.01 1.43 15.02
N SER A 352 20.37 2.28 15.82
CA SER A 352 20.28 2.10 17.28
C SER A 352 19.12 1.23 17.77
N ARG A 353 18.22 0.77 16.89
CA ARG A 353 17.09 -0.13 17.25
C ARG A 353 17.34 -1.61 16.94
N MET A 354 18.42 -1.94 16.26
CA MET A 354 18.91 -3.32 16.21
C MET A 354 19.69 -3.60 17.48
N PRO A 355 19.40 -4.65 18.25
CA PRO A 355 20.25 -5.01 19.39
C PRO A 355 21.66 -5.20 18.90
N SER A 356 22.61 -4.47 19.47
CA SER A 356 24.03 -4.73 19.27
C SER A 356 24.26 -6.19 19.66
N SER A 357 24.84 -6.95 18.73
CA SER A 357 25.30 -8.30 18.97
C SER A 357 26.22 -8.31 20.20
N ALA A 358 25.76 -8.85 21.28
CA ALA A 358 26.57 -9.34 22.38
C ALA A 358 26.25 -10.83 22.54
#